data_919cde95fa22eda94016655be8b9b010
#
_entry.id   919cde95fa22eda94016655be8b9b010
#
_cell.length_a   1.000
_cell.length_b   1.000
_cell.length_c   1.000
_cell.angle_alpha   90.00
_cell.angle_beta   90.00
_cell.angle_gamma   90.00
#
_symmetry.space_group_name_H-M   'P 1'
#
loop_
_entity.id
_entity.type
_entity.pdbx_description
1 polymer ?
#
loop_
_entity_poly.entity_id
_entity_poly.type
_entity_poly.pdbx_seq_one_letter_code
_entity_poly.pdbx_strand_id
1 'polypeptide(L)'
;MSKNLNENQLLAVQLVAQGRSGKEIAKELSVAEETISRWKKQPAFIALVNDLLSQLRDTTQQKIRNLVLLSLEILEKELFNEYNKNRVNIALKVLNNYKFSTLIDQKIGSENADTIERWQFDKKFAELI
;
A
#
# COMPACT_ATOMS: atom_id res chain seq x y z
N MET A 1 -25.29 22.25 1.73
CA MET A 1 -25.23 22.02 0.28
C MET A 1 -23.78 21.75 -0.11
N SER A 2 -23.49 20.59 -0.61
CA SER A 2 -22.19 20.32 -1.25
C SER A 2 -22.12 21.19 -2.50
N LYS A 3 -21.22 22.17 -2.53
CA LYS A 3 -20.91 22.88 -3.76
C LYS A 3 -20.31 21.86 -4.70
N ASN A 4 -21.07 21.50 -5.74
CA ASN A 4 -20.54 20.68 -6.80
C ASN A 4 -19.36 21.42 -7.44
N LEU A 5 -18.21 20.75 -7.48
CA LEU A 5 -17.03 21.28 -8.14
C LEU A 5 -17.29 21.33 -9.66
N ASN A 6 -16.79 22.36 -10.31
CA ASN A 6 -16.85 22.44 -11.77
C ASN A 6 -15.83 21.51 -12.41
N GLU A 7 -15.94 21.34 -13.71
CA GLU A 7 -15.11 20.41 -14.51
C GLU A 7 -13.61 20.68 -14.37
N ASN A 8 -13.19 21.94 -14.42
CA ASN A 8 -11.80 22.34 -14.21
C ASN A 8 -11.31 22.06 -12.78
N GLN A 9 -12.17 22.21 -11.79
CA GLN A 9 -11.83 21.85 -10.41
C GLN A 9 -11.66 20.35 -10.24
N LEU A 10 -12.51 19.53 -10.91
CA LEU A 10 -12.36 18.07 -10.89
C LEU A 10 -11.07 17.60 -11.57
N LEU A 11 -10.70 18.22 -12.70
CA LEU A 11 -9.40 17.96 -13.34
C LEU A 11 -8.24 18.38 -12.42
N ALA A 12 -8.35 19.53 -11.77
CA ALA A 12 -7.34 19.99 -10.82
C ALA A 12 -7.18 19.01 -9.63
N VAL A 13 -8.27 18.45 -9.11
CA VAL A 13 -8.24 17.41 -8.07
C VAL A 13 -7.41 16.21 -8.51
N GLN A 14 -7.61 15.72 -9.71
CA GLN A 14 -6.84 14.59 -10.26
C GLN A 14 -5.35 14.92 -10.39
N LEU A 15 -5.03 16.11 -10.89
CA LEU A 15 -3.64 16.55 -11.06
C LEU A 15 -2.92 16.75 -9.71
N VAL A 16 -3.63 17.26 -8.71
CA VAL A 16 -3.11 17.36 -7.34
C VAL A 16 -2.83 15.97 -6.76
N ALA A 17 -3.74 15.02 -6.93
CA ALA A 17 -3.56 13.65 -6.47
C ALA A 17 -2.38 12.94 -7.16
N GLN A 18 -2.06 13.33 -8.40
CA GLN A 18 -0.87 12.85 -9.14
C GLN A 18 0.44 13.52 -8.68
N GLY A 19 0.39 14.46 -7.77
CA GLY A 19 1.58 15.18 -7.26
C GLY A 19 2.04 16.34 -8.11
N ARG A 20 1.23 16.84 -9.04
CA ARG A 20 1.55 18.03 -9.84
C ARG A 20 1.57 19.28 -8.98
N SER A 21 2.51 20.17 -9.27
CA SER A 21 2.60 21.47 -8.61
C SER A 21 1.46 22.41 -9.04
N GLY A 22 1.11 23.36 -8.18
CA GLY A 22 0.09 24.37 -8.50
C GLY A 22 0.37 25.15 -9.79
N LYS A 23 1.64 25.43 -10.05
CA LYS A 23 2.10 26.12 -11.27
C LYS A 23 1.88 25.29 -12.54
N GLU A 24 2.18 24.00 -12.48
CA GLU A 24 1.94 23.06 -13.60
C GLU A 24 0.45 22.91 -13.88
N ILE A 25 -0.37 22.77 -12.83
CA ILE A 25 -1.84 22.66 -12.93
C ILE A 25 -2.44 23.94 -13.54
N ALA A 26 -1.99 25.11 -13.07
CA ALA A 26 -2.43 26.40 -13.57
C ALA A 26 -2.14 26.55 -15.07
N LYS A 27 -0.96 26.13 -15.50
CA LYS A 27 -0.55 26.15 -16.90
C LYS A 27 -1.39 25.17 -17.74
N GLU A 28 -1.60 23.95 -17.26
CA GLU A 28 -2.35 22.91 -17.97
C GLU A 28 -3.84 23.25 -18.13
N LEU A 29 -4.44 23.85 -17.09
CA LEU A 29 -5.86 24.24 -17.10
C LEU A 29 -6.09 25.67 -17.62
N SER A 30 -5.04 26.38 -17.99
CA SER A 30 -5.10 27.78 -18.45
C SER A 30 -5.82 28.72 -17.46
N VAL A 31 -5.50 28.56 -16.19
CA VAL A 31 -6.01 29.41 -15.08
C VAL A 31 -4.87 30.05 -14.31
N ALA A 32 -5.18 31.06 -13.53
CA ALA A 32 -4.18 31.68 -12.66
C ALA A 32 -3.76 30.77 -11.51
N GLU A 33 -2.52 30.87 -11.09
CA GLU A 33 -1.95 30.09 -9.98
C GLU A 33 -2.69 30.35 -8.66
N GLU A 34 -3.13 31.60 -8.43
CA GLU A 34 -3.98 31.98 -7.29
C GLU A 34 -5.33 31.28 -7.30
N THR A 35 -5.88 30.99 -8.48
CA THR A 35 -7.14 30.23 -8.62
C THR A 35 -6.94 28.79 -8.14
N ILE A 36 -5.85 28.14 -8.50
CA ILE A 36 -5.52 26.80 -8.01
C ILE A 36 -5.31 26.84 -6.49
N SER A 37 -4.57 27.82 -5.97
CA SER A 37 -4.35 27.99 -4.54
C SER A 37 -5.65 28.16 -3.76
N ARG A 38 -6.62 28.90 -4.32
CA ARG A 38 -7.95 29.09 -3.75
C ARG A 38 -8.79 27.81 -3.75
N TRP A 39 -8.74 27.04 -4.83
CA TRP A 39 -9.43 25.76 -4.93
C TRP A 39 -8.92 24.75 -3.90
N LYS A 40 -7.61 24.67 -3.74
CA LYS A 40 -6.95 23.77 -2.75
C LYS A 40 -7.37 24.04 -1.29
N LYS A 41 -7.93 25.21 -0.99
CA LYS A 41 -8.42 25.57 0.34
C LYS A 41 -9.90 25.21 0.55
N GLN A 42 -10.62 24.83 -0.50
CA GLN A 42 -12.03 24.49 -0.41
C GLN A 42 -12.24 23.10 0.22
N PRO A 43 -13.11 22.94 1.23
CA PRO A 43 -13.34 21.65 1.87
C PRO A 43 -13.74 20.53 0.90
N ALA A 44 -14.60 20.82 -0.07
CA ALA A 44 -15.04 19.86 -1.08
C ALA A 44 -13.87 19.41 -1.98
N PHE A 45 -12.94 20.30 -2.31
CA PHE A 45 -11.74 19.98 -3.07
C PHE A 45 -10.80 19.09 -2.28
N ILE A 46 -10.54 19.44 -1.03
CA ILE A 46 -9.66 18.67 -0.12
C ILE A 46 -10.23 17.25 0.08
N ALA A 47 -11.55 17.13 0.30
CA ALA A 47 -12.20 15.84 0.49
C ALA A 47 -12.03 14.91 -0.72
N LEU A 48 -12.19 15.42 -1.94
CA LEU A 48 -12.00 14.65 -3.16
C LEU A 48 -10.53 14.25 -3.38
N VAL A 49 -9.58 15.14 -3.13
CA VAL A 49 -8.16 14.81 -3.20
C VAL A 49 -7.82 13.68 -2.22
N ASN A 50 -8.29 13.78 -0.98
CA ASN A 50 -8.06 12.76 0.04
C ASN A 50 -8.68 11.42 -0.34
N ASP A 51 -9.87 11.42 -0.93
CA ASP A 51 -10.54 10.22 -1.40
C ASP A 51 -9.75 9.54 -2.53
N LEU A 52 -9.31 10.28 -3.53
CA LEU A 52 -8.46 9.77 -4.61
C LEU A 52 -7.12 9.23 -4.10
N LEU A 53 -6.48 9.93 -3.16
CA LEU A 53 -5.23 9.46 -2.56
C LEU A 53 -5.43 8.17 -1.77
N SER A 54 -6.56 8.02 -1.07
CA SER A 54 -6.91 6.80 -0.36
C SER A 54 -7.10 5.63 -1.33
N GLN A 55 -7.88 5.83 -2.39
CA GLN A 55 -8.09 4.81 -3.44
C GLN A 55 -6.78 4.39 -4.12
N LEU A 56 -5.92 5.36 -4.44
CA LEU A 56 -4.61 5.09 -5.04
C LEU A 56 -3.71 4.29 -4.10
N ARG A 57 -3.73 4.63 -2.81
CA ARG A 57 -2.99 3.89 -1.77
C ARG A 57 -3.46 2.44 -1.69
N ASP A 58 -4.76 2.21 -1.64
CA ASP A 58 -5.34 0.86 -1.56
C ASP A 58 -4.99 0.02 -2.78
N THR A 59 -5.13 0.60 -3.97
CA THR A 59 -4.76 -0.06 -5.24
C THR A 59 -3.26 -0.38 -5.29
N THR A 60 -2.41 0.55 -4.86
CA THR A 60 -0.95 0.36 -4.81
C THR A 60 -0.58 -0.73 -3.81
N GLN A 61 -1.19 -0.74 -2.63
CA GLN A 61 -0.98 -1.79 -1.64
C GLN A 61 -1.39 -3.17 -2.14
N GLN A 62 -2.51 -3.27 -2.87
CA GLN A 62 -2.93 -4.53 -3.50
C GLN A 62 -1.91 -5.01 -4.53
N LYS A 63 -1.40 -4.11 -5.38
CA LYS A 63 -0.35 -4.45 -6.35
C LYS A 63 0.93 -4.93 -5.67
N ILE A 64 1.34 -4.26 -4.60
CA ILE A 64 2.53 -4.65 -3.83
C ILE A 64 2.33 -6.04 -3.22
N ARG A 65 1.17 -6.32 -2.61
CA ARG A 65 0.85 -7.64 -2.07
C ARG A 65 0.92 -8.72 -3.14
N ASN A 66 0.33 -8.47 -4.31
CA ASN A 66 0.37 -9.42 -5.42
C ASN A 66 1.80 -9.68 -5.91
N LEU A 67 2.62 -8.63 -6.03
CA LEU A 67 4.03 -8.77 -6.41
C LEU A 67 4.84 -9.52 -5.35
N VAL A 68 4.57 -9.30 -4.07
CA VAL A 68 5.19 -10.05 -2.97
C VAL A 68 4.84 -11.53 -3.07
N LEU A 69 3.56 -11.87 -3.28
CA LEU A 69 3.11 -13.25 -3.43
C LEU A 69 3.79 -13.94 -4.62
N LEU A 70 3.79 -13.29 -5.79
CA LEU A 70 4.48 -13.80 -6.98
C LEU A 70 5.99 -13.98 -6.76
N SER A 71 6.62 -13.04 -6.04
CA SER A 71 8.04 -13.12 -5.71
C SER A 71 8.34 -14.30 -4.79
N LEU A 72 7.47 -14.57 -3.82
CA LEU A 72 7.58 -15.72 -2.93
C LEU A 72 7.44 -17.04 -3.69
N GLU A 73 6.50 -17.14 -4.63
CA GLU A 73 6.34 -18.32 -5.48
C GLU A 73 7.60 -18.59 -6.34
N ILE A 74 8.17 -17.54 -6.92
CA ILE A 74 9.41 -17.63 -7.70
C ILE A 74 10.58 -18.07 -6.82
N LEU A 75 10.73 -17.47 -5.64
CA LEU A 75 11.80 -17.83 -4.70
C LEU A 75 11.64 -19.27 -4.21
N GLU A 76 10.43 -19.71 -3.89
CA GLU A 76 10.12 -21.08 -3.50
C GLU A 76 10.53 -22.05 -4.60
N LYS A 77 10.12 -21.78 -5.84
CA LYS A 77 10.45 -22.59 -7.01
C LYS A 77 11.96 -22.69 -7.23
N GLU A 78 12.70 -21.59 -7.10
CA GLU A 78 14.15 -21.57 -7.24
C GLU A 78 14.87 -22.29 -6.09
N LEU A 79 14.34 -22.26 -4.88
CA LEU A 79 14.88 -23.00 -3.74
C LEU A 79 14.77 -24.51 -3.91
N PHE A 80 13.72 -24.99 -4.57
CA PHE A 80 13.55 -26.42 -4.91
C PHE A 80 14.28 -26.84 -6.19
N ASN A 81 14.80 -25.89 -6.95
CA ASN A 81 15.53 -26.18 -8.18
C ASN A 81 16.96 -26.62 -7.87
N GLU A 82 17.24 -27.91 -7.95
CA GLU A 82 18.56 -28.50 -7.68
C GLU A 82 19.66 -28.02 -8.63
N TYR A 83 19.28 -27.56 -9.82
CA TYR A 83 20.20 -27.02 -10.81
C TYR A 83 20.58 -25.57 -10.56
N ASN A 84 19.88 -24.88 -9.66
CA ASN A 84 20.20 -23.50 -9.31
C ASN A 84 21.37 -23.45 -8.31
N LYS A 85 22.57 -23.13 -8.82
CA LYS A 85 23.77 -23.00 -7.99
C LYS A 85 23.70 -21.91 -6.92
N ASN A 86 22.79 -20.95 -7.09
CA ASN A 86 22.61 -19.83 -6.16
C ASN A 86 21.52 -20.05 -5.11
N ARG A 87 20.85 -21.21 -5.10
CA ARG A 87 19.71 -21.44 -4.20
C ARG A 87 20.03 -21.23 -2.71
N VAL A 88 21.21 -21.62 -2.27
CA VAL A 88 21.65 -21.41 -0.87
C VAL A 88 21.81 -19.92 -0.56
N ASN A 89 22.42 -19.16 -1.48
CA ASN A 89 22.56 -17.71 -1.33
C ASN A 89 21.21 -16.99 -1.34
N ILE A 90 20.26 -17.44 -2.16
CA ILE A 90 18.89 -16.94 -2.19
C ILE A 90 18.21 -17.19 -0.84
N ALA A 91 18.31 -18.41 -0.31
CA ALA A 91 17.76 -18.77 1.00
C ALA A 91 18.34 -17.89 2.12
N LEU A 92 19.66 -17.71 2.16
CA LEU A 92 20.33 -16.86 3.15
C LEU A 92 19.90 -15.39 3.05
N LYS A 93 19.75 -14.86 1.84
CA LYS A 93 19.27 -13.49 1.63
C LYS A 93 17.83 -13.29 2.10
N VAL A 94 16.96 -14.26 1.82
CA VAL A 94 15.56 -14.23 2.31
C VAL A 94 15.54 -14.24 3.84
N LEU A 95 16.27 -15.15 4.47
CA LEU A 95 16.35 -15.27 5.92
C LEU A 95 16.93 -14.01 6.58
N ASN A 96 17.97 -13.41 5.99
CA ASN A 96 18.61 -12.21 6.54
C ASN A 96 17.72 -10.96 6.44
N ASN A 97 16.89 -10.89 5.41
CA ASN A 97 15.96 -9.76 5.20
C ASN A 97 14.65 -9.93 5.96
N TYR A 98 14.37 -11.13 6.46
CA TYR A 98 13.15 -11.42 7.15
C TYR A 98 13.25 -11.05 8.62
N LYS A 99 12.43 -10.12 9.06
CA LYS A 99 12.33 -9.77 10.48
C LYS A 99 11.36 -10.72 11.16
N PHE A 100 11.87 -11.79 11.74
CA PHE A 100 11.06 -12.76 12.49
C PHE A 100 10.22 -12.13 13.60
N SER A 101 10.68 -11.01 14.18
CA SER A 101 9.92 -10.25 15.15
C SER A 101 8.54 -9.80 14.63
N THR A 102 8.43 -9.51 13.35
CA THR A 102 7.15 -9.09 12.76
C THR A 102 6.11 -10.21 12.65
N LEU A 103 6.53 -11.47 12.66
CA LEU A 103 5.60 -12.59 12.75
C LEU A 103 5.02 -12.76 14.16
N ILE A 104 5.84 -12.48 15.17
CA ILE A 104 5.44 -12.61 16.57
C ILE A 104 4.62 -11.40 17.02
N ASP A 105 4.92 -10.23 16.45
CA ASP A 105 4.22 -8.97 16.71
C ASP A 105 2.90 -8.82 15.92
N GLN A 106 2.55 -9.79 15.09
CA GLN A 106 1.18 -9.84 14.57
C GLN A 106 0.24 -9.98 15.77
N LYS A 107 -0.43 -8.88 16.03
CA LYS A 107 -1.37 -8.67 17.12
C LYS A 107 -2.05 -9.96 17.54
N ILE A 108 -1.74 -10.41 18.71
CA ILE A 108 -2.63 -11.23 19.52
C ILE A 108 -3.84 -10.34 19.86
N GLY A 109 -4.65 -10.10 18.87
CA GLY A 109 -5.69 -9.10 18.98
C GLY A 109 -6.74 -9.31 17.92
N SER A 110 -7.03 -10.56 17.62
CA SER A 110 -8.34 -10.88 17.12
C SER A 110 -9.25 -10.91 18.34
N GLU A 111 -10.28 -10.11 18.32
CA GLU A 111 -11.34 -10.07 19.31
C GLU A 111 -12.18 -11.37 19.31
N ASN A 112 -11.80 -12.35 18.51
CA ASN A 112 -12.50 -13.61 18.35
C ASN A 112 -11.79 -14.71 19.15
N ALA A 113 -12.51 -15.28 20.12
CA ALA A 113 -12.01 -16.35 20.99
C ALA A 113 -11.47 -17.56 20.22
N ASP A 114 -12.13 -17.96 19.12
CA ASP A 114 -11.73 -19.11 18.31
C ASP A 114 -10.34 -18.89 17.66
N THR A 115 -10.03 -17.68 17.29
CA THR A 115 -8.73 -17.32 16.72
C THR A 115 -7.63 -17.32 17.80
N ILE A 116 -7.96 -16.93 19.02
CA ILE A 116 -7.06 -16.96 20.17
C ILE A 116 -6.75 -18.39 20.57
N GLU A 117 -7.76 -19.26 20.65
CA GLU A 117 -7.60 -20.69 20.95
C GLU A 117 -6.74 -21.38 19.90
N ARG A 118 -6.96 -21.10 18.62
CA ARG A 118 -6.17 -21.64 17.50
C ARG A 118 -4.71 -21.19 17.61
N TRP A 119 -4.48 -19.92 17.89
CA TRP A 119 -3.13 -19.39 18.08
C TRP A 119 -2.41 -20.02 19.28
N GLN A 120 -3.12 -20.24 20.41
CA GLN A 120 -2.57 -20.91 21.58
C GLN A 120 -2.22 -22.37 21.27
N PHE A 121 -3.03 -23.03 20.46
CA PHE A 121 -2.77 -24.40 19.99
C PHE A 121 -1.52 -24.45 19.12
N ASP A 122 -1.41 -23.54 18.13
CA ASP A 122 -0.28 -23.49 17.21
C ASP A 122 1.03 -23.17 17.94
N LYS A 123 0.98 -22.28 18.93
CA LYS A 123 2.13 -21.96 19.79
C LYS A 123 2.58 -23.19 20.60
N LYS A 124 1.63 -23.90 21.20
CA LYS A 124 1.91 -25.10 21.98
C LYS A 124 2.47 -26.22 21.12
N PHE A 125 2.01 -26.33 19.87
CA PHE A 125 2.52 -27.27 18.89
C PHE A 125 3.94 -26.95 18.44
N ALA A 126 4.25 -25.66 18.23
CA ALA A 126 5.58 -25.20 17.88
C ALA A 126 6.61 -25.43 19.01
N GLU A 127 6.21 -25.41 20.27
CA GLU A 127 7.06 -25.73 21.42
C GLU A 127 7.36 -27.24 21.56
N LEU A 128 6.57 -28.11 20.89
CA LEU A 128 6.75 -29.57 20.92
C LEU A 128 7.68 -30.10 19.82
N ILE A 129 8.01 -29.28 18.84
CA ILE A 129 8.93 -29.57 17.75
C ILE A 129 10.31 -28.99 18.05
#